data_098a3b34300591e982159d280c7e0fe7
#
_entry.id   098a3b34300591e982159d280c7e0fe7
#
_cell.length_a   1.000
_cell.length_b   1.000
_cell.length_c   1.000
_cell.angle_alpha   90.00
_cell.angle_beta   90.00
_cell.angle_gamma   90.00
#
_symmetry.space_group_name_H-M   'P 1'
#
loop_
_entity.id
_entity.type
_entity.pdbx_description
1 polymer ?
#
loop_
_entity_poly.entity_id
_entity_poly.type
_entity_poly.pdbx_seq_one_letter_code
_entity_poly.pdbx_strand_id
1 'polypeptide(L)'
;FMAGDRVAVDRTAYGLRLSPMRWWGYMRWGTSPVPRGEWVAFNDPSAGGQDKRYIDERDVFVGFCYAVPGDSLWIDSLGKVYRNRPRDHRPCRVVELPRRNAYVTLTPDNMQWYCRMINLHEGARAAVIADSLCVSGHFVSSFRFSHDYYWMSSANERNHADSRTFGFVPDTYIIGRLSRILYSWDTEAPWYARLRAHRTMMKVGRENTYKPRGGQSPSGRSVGVAVSVQNQNP
;
A
#
# COMPACT_ATOMS: atom_id res chain seq x y z
N PHE A 1 7.06 12.55 5.26
CA PHE A 1 5.89 13.13 5.95
C PHE A 1 6.14 13.13 7.45
N MET A 2 5.51 14.06 8.16
CA MET A 2 5.62 14.23 9.61
C MET A 2 4.23 14.17 10.22
N ALA A 3 4.17 13.83 11.51
CA ALA A 3 2.92 13.94 12.27
C ALA A 3 2.41 15.38 12.22
N GLY A 4 1.11 15.53 11.98
CA GLY A 4 0.48 16.84 11.81
C GLY A 4 0.49 17.40 10.38
N ASP A 5 1.10 16.73 9.39
CA ASP A 5 0.96 17.10 7.99
C ASP A 5 -0.49 16.87 7.53
N ARG A 6 -1.11 17.89 6.94
CA ARG A 6 -2.39 17.77 6.22
C ARG A 6 -2.12 17.80 4.72
N VAL A 7 -2.58 16.78 4.03
CA VAL A 7 -2.23 16.57 2.62
C VAL A 7 -3.45 16.67 1.72
N ALA A 8 -3.24 17.20 0.52
CA ALA A 8 -4.24 17.20 -0.54
C ALA A 8 -4.06 15.93 -1.39
N VAL A 9 -5.16 15.20 -1.60
CA VAL A 9 -5.21 13.99 -2.41
C VAL A 9 -6.00 14.26 -3.67
N ASP A 10 -5.37 14.06 -4.83
CA ASP A 10 -6.02 14.08 -6.14
C ASP A 10 -6.68 12.71 -6.37
N ARG A 11 -7.98 12.65 -6.17
CA ARG A 11 -8.79 11.41 -6.29
C ARG A 11 -9.06 11.00 -7.73
N THR A 12 -8.79 11.88 -8.69
CA THR A 12 -9.02 11.63 -10.12
C THR A 12 -7.80 11.04 -10.82
N ALA A 13 -6.62 11.12 -10.20
CA ALA A 13 -5.34 10.74 -10.80
C ALA A 13 -5.30 9.31 -11.38
N TYR A 14 -6.03 8.36 -10.77
CA TYR A 14 -6.04 6.95 -11.18
C TYR A 14 -7.42 6.48 -11.62
N GLY A 15 -8.29 7.40 -12.00
CA GLY A 15 -9.69 7.14 -12.30
C GLY A 15 -10.60 7.55 -11.16
N LEU A 16 -11.76 8.08 -11.53
CA LEU A 16 -12.73 8.58 -10.56
C LEU A 16 -13.31 7.41 -9.77
N ARG A 17 -12.94 7.33 -8.50
CA ARG A 17 -13.54 6.39 -7.56
C ARG A 17 -14.90 6.95 -7.14
N LEU A 18 -15.94 6.33 -7.62
CA LEU A 18 -17.29 6.61 -7.18
C LEU A 18 -17.51 5.76 -5.94
N SER A 19 -17.56 6.40 -4.77
CA SER A 19 -18.11 5.77 -3.56
C SER A 19 -19.59 5.61 -3.80
N PRO A 20 -20.08 4.41 -4.09
CA PRO A 20 -21.48 4.28 -4.40
C PRO A 20 -22.27 4.41 -3.13
N MET A 21 -23.45 4.98 -3.26
CA MET A 21 -24.53 4.70 -2.34
C MET A 21 -24.47 3.23 -1.95
N ARG A 22 -24.71 2.90 -0.69
CA ARG A 22 -24.66 1.57 -0.02
C ARG A 22 -25.22 0.37 -0.82
N TRP A 23 -25.72 0.58 -2.02
CA TRP A 23 -26.48 -0.37 -2.82
C TRP A 23 -25.78 -0.88 -4.08
N TRP A 24 -24.72 -0.22 -4.60
CA TRP A 24 -24.18 -0.49 -5.95
C TRP A 24 -22.75 -1.07 -5.99
N GLY A 25 -22.11 -1.30 -4.83
CA GLY A 25 -20.74 -1.86 -4.78
C GLY A 25 -19.66 -0.86 -5.22
N TYR A 26 -18.42 -1.31 -5.27
CA TYR A 26 -17.28 -0.50 -5.68
C TYR A 26 -17.33 -0.21 -7.20
N MET A 27 -17.29 1.06 -7.58
CA MET A 27 -17.17 1.48 -8.97
C MET A 27 -16.01 2.47 -9.15
N ARG A 28 -15.23 2.27 -10.20
CA ARG A 28 -14.22 3.22 -10.62
C ARG A 28 -14.39 3.51 -12.11
N TRP A 29 -14.53 4.79 -12.46
CA TRP A 29 -14.65 5.21 -13.83
C TRP A 29 -13.29 5.65 -14.35
N GLY A 30 -12.82 4.99 -15.42
CA GLY A 30 -11.47 5.11 -15.93
C GLY A 30 -10.45 4.46 -14.98
N THR A 31 -9.40 3.87 -15.52
CA THR A 31 -8.31 3.31 -14.75
C THR A 31 -7.00 3.75 -15.35
N SER A 32 -6.15 4.37 -14.54
CA SER A 32 -4.76 4.64 -14.88
C SER A 32 -3.87 3.92 -13.86
N PRO A 33 -2.80 3.26 -14.31
CA PRO A 33 -1.89 2.58 -13.40
C PRO A 33 -1.16 3.60 -12.52
N VAL A 34 -0.88 3.21 -11.29
CA VAL A 34 -0.07 4.02 -10.39
C VAL A 34 1.40 3.91 -10.81
N PRO A 35 2.08 5.02 -11.13
CA PRO A 35 3.50 4.98 -11.46
C PRO A 35 4.37 4.69 -10.23
N ARG A 36 5.54 4.07 -10.47
CA ARG A 36 6.53 3.89 -9.40
C ARG A 36 7.03 5.22 -8.85
N GLY A 37 7.30 5.25 -7.55
CA GLY A 37 7.81 6.42 -6.85
C GLY A 37 6.76 7.49 -6.54
N GLU A 38 5.51 7.28 -6.91
CA GLU A 38 4.43 8.23 -6.65
C GLU A 38 3.87 8.03 -5.24
N TRP A 39 3.61 9.13 -4.54
CA TRP A 39 2.98 9.12 -3.24
C TRP A 39 1.47 8.97 -3.35
N VAL A 40 0.94 7.99 -2.65
CA VAL A 40 -0.44 7.53 -2.79
C VAL A 40 -1.12 7.47 -1.42
N ALA A 41 -2.37 7.88 -1.38
CA ALA A 41 -3.27 7.59 -0.27
C ALA A 41 -4.08 6.33 -0.59
N PHE A 42 -4.18 5.41 0.36
CA PHE A 42 -4.92 4.16 0.21
C PHE A 42 -5.56 3.74 1.52
N ASN A 43 -6.65 2.99 1.45
CA ASN A 43 -7.33 2.44 2.62
C ASN A 43 -6.59 1.21 3.15
N ASP A 44 -6.76 0.91 4.44
CA ASP A 44 -6.16 -0.27 5.09
C ASP A 44 -6.59 -1.57 4.38
N PRO A 45 -5.64 -2.33 3.81
CA PRO A 45 -5.95 -3.60 3.17
C PRO A 45 -5.89 -4.79 4.13
N SER A 46 -5.47 -4.60 5.38
CA SER A 46 -5.11 -5.71 6.30
C SER A 46 -6.30 -6.53 6.77
N ALA A 47 -7.47 -5.92 6.88
CA ALA A 47 -8.67 -6.57 7.40
C ALA A 47 -9.48 -7.32 6.32
N GLY A 48 -9.25 -7.02 5.03
CA GLY A 48 -9.91 -7.68 3.91
C GLY A 48 -11.43 -7.78 4.07
N GLY A 49 -11.99 -8.91 3.67
CA GLY A 49 -13.42 -9.19 3.78
C GLY A 49 -13.94 -9.48 5.19
N GLN A 50 -13.06 -9.59 6.20
CA GLN A 50 -13.46 -9.78 7.60
C GLN A 50 -13.92 -8.48 8.26
N ASP A 51 -13.45 -7.34 7.77
CA ASP A 51 -13.91 -6.03 8.21
C ASP A 51 -15.24 -5.70 7.54
N LYS A 52 -16.31 -5.59 8.36
CA LYS A 52 -17.64 -5.22 7.88
C LYS A 52 -17.77 -3.77 7.42
N ARG A 53 -16.76 -2.92 7.73
CA ARG A 53 -16.72 -1.54 7.23
C ARG A 53 -16.52 -1.53 5.71
N TYR A 54 -17.16 -0.59 5.05
CA TYR A 54 -16.86 -0.33 3.64
C TYR A 54 -15.40 0.09 3.49
N ILE A 55 -14.80 -0.17 2.32
CA ILE A 55 -13.39 0.18 2.05
C ILE A 55 -13.13 1.67 2.36
N ASP A 56 -14.08 2.55 2.05
CA ASP A 56 -13.96 4.00 2.26
C ASP A 56 -14.03 4.44 3.74
N GLU A 57 -14.53 3.58 4.62
CA GLU A 57 -14.64 3.83 6.07
C GLU A 57 -13.41 3.33 6.84
N ARG A 58 -12.49 2.64 6.16
CA ARG A 58 -11.27 2.13 6.77
C ARG A 58 -10.23 3.21 6.91
N ASP A 59 -9.28 2.98 7.80
CA ASP A 59 -8.17 3.88 8.02
C ASP A 59 -7.42 4.16 6.71
N VAL A 60 -6.93 5.40 6.58
CA VAL A 60 -6.21 5.85 5.39
C VAL A 60 -4.73 5.93 5.70
N PHE A 61 -3.95 5.23 4.91
CA PHE A 61 -2.49 5.27 4.94
C PHE A 61 -1.93 6.07 3.77
N VAL A 62 -0.71 6.55 3.97
CA VAL A 62 0.08 7.25 2.95
C VAL A 62 1.39 6.49 2.76
N GLY A 63 1.66 6.12 1.54
CA GLY A 63 2.90 5.47 1.15
C GLY A 63 3.29 5.83 -0.28
N PHE A 64 4.52 5.50 -0.67
CA PHE A 64 4.91 5.62 -2.07
C PHE A 64 4.85 4.24 -2.75
N CYS A 65 4.48 4.26 -4.03
CA CYS A 65 4.42 3.07 -4.85
C CYS A 65 5.85 2.57 -5.15
N TYR A 66 6.30 1.57 -4.41
CA TYR A 66 7.63 0.98 -4.57
C TYR A 66 7.71 0.04 -5.77
N ALA A 67 6.68 -0.80 -5.96
CA ALA A 67 6.58 -1.72 -7.08
C ALA A 67 5.15 -1.81 -7.60
N VAL A 68 5.03 -2.10 -8.88
CA VAL A 68 3.77 -2.10 -9.65
C VAL A 68 3.41 -3.52 -10.10
N PRO A 69 2.15 -3.76 -10.53
CA PRO A 69 1.71 -5.08 -11.01
C PRO A 69 2.66 -5.65 -12.08
N GLY A 70 3.05 -6.92 -11.90
CA GLY A 70 4.00 -7.63 -12.75
C GLY A 70 5.48 -7.43 -12.40
N ASP A 71 5.79 -6.65 -11.35
CA ASP A 71 7.15 -6.62 -10.82
C ASP A 71 7.43 -7.85 -9.97
N SER A 72 8.68 -8.32 -10.02
CA SER A 72 9.20 -9.31 -9.09
C SER A 72 9.93 -8.62 -7.94
N LEU A 73 9.64 -9.03 -6.73
CA LEU A 73 10.31 -8.55 -5.51
C LEU A 73 11.15 -9.68 -4.90
N TRP A 74 12.32 -9.32 -4.44
CA TRP A 74 13.22 -10.18 -3.67
C TRP A 74 13.12 -9.79 -2.20
N ILE A 75 12.72 -10.73 -1.35
CA ILE A 75 12.55 -10.51 0.09
C ILE A 75 13.57 -11.37 0.81
N ASP A 76 14.50 -10.74 1.54
CA ASP A 76 15.49 -11.46 2.30
C ASP A 76 14.93 -12.02 3.64
N SER A 77 15.73 -12.80 4.33
CA SER A 77 15.36 -13.42 5.63
C SER A 77 15.06 -12.39 6.73
N LEU A 78 15.51 -11.15 6.58
CA LEU A 78 15.25 -10.04 7.49
C LEU A 78 13.99 -9.23 7.10
N GLY A 79 13.26 -9.66 6.05
CA GLY A 79 12.07 -8.97 5.55
C GLY A 79 12.38 -7.71 4.74
N LYS A 80 13.65 -7.47 4.37
CA LYS A 80 14.01 -6.35 3.50
C LYS A 80 13.68 -6.67 2.05
N VAL A 81 13.09 -5.70 1.37
CA VAL A 81 12.52 -5.88 0.03
C VAL A 81 13.36 -5.17 -1.02
N TYR A 82 13.64 -5.86 -2.11
CA TYR A 82 14.43 -5.35 -3.22
C TYR A 82 13.68 -5.57 -4.54
N ARG A 83 13.76 -4.62 -5.47
CA ARG A 83 13.20 -4.75 -6.82
C ARG A 83 14.11 -5.54 -7.77
N ASN A 84 15.38 -5.59 -7.47
CA ASN A 84 16.36 -6.35 -8.23
C ASN A 84 17.04 -7.34 -7.30
N ARG A 85 17.52 -8.46 -7.85
CA ARG A 85 18.28 -9.43 -7.06
C ARG A 85 19.47 -8.77 -6.37
N PRO A 86 19.62 -8.93 -5.04
CA PRO A 86 20.78 -8.40 -4.32
C PRO A 86 22.09 -8.95 -4.90
N ARG A 87 23.11 -8.09 -5.03
CA ARG A 87 24.42 -8.46 -5.58
C ARG A 87 25.23 -9.38 -4.68
N ASP A 88 24.94 -9.40 -3.41
CA ASP A 88 25.63 -10.22 -2.39
C ASP A 88 25.14 -11.66 -2.31
N HIS A 89 24.31 -12.08 -3.29
CA HIS A 89 23.80 -13.44 -3.44
C HIS A 89 23.12 -14.03 -2.18
N ARG A 90 22.66 -13.16 -1.26
CA ARG A 90 21.93 -13.63 -0.07
C ARG A 90 20.66 -14.37 -0.50
N PRO A 91 20.24 -15.36 0.29
CA PRO A 91 18.99 -16.07 0.02
C PRO A 91 17.81 -15.11 0.11
N CYS A 92 17.02 -15.06 -0.95
CA CYS A 92 15.81 -14.25 -1.04
C CYS A 92 14.67 -15.10 -1.59
N ARG A 93 13.48 -14.90 -1.05
CA ARG A 93 12.24 -15.37 -1.66
C ARG A 93 11.84 -14.42 -2.76
N VAL A 94 11.36 -14.97 -3.87
CA VAL A 94 10.89 -14.17 -5.00
C VAL A 94 9.37 -14.19 -5.03
N VAL A 95 8.77 -13.01 -5.06
CA VAL A 95 7.33 -12.85 -5.10
C VAL A 95 6.98 -11.87 -6.23
N GLU A 96 6.11 -12.27 -7.14
CA GLU A 96 5.60 -11.42 -8.22
C GLU A 96 4.36 -10.67 -7.76
N LEU A 97 4.24 -9.38 -8.11
CA LEU A 97 3.01 -8.63 -7.89
C LEU A 97 1.98 -9.01 -8.95
N PRO A 98 0.83 -9.59 -8.54
CA PRO A 98 -0.16 -10.03 -9.51
C PRO A 98 -0.72 -8.87 -10.35
N ARG A 99 -0.93 -9.15 -11.62
CA ARG A 99 -1.71 -8.30 -12.53
C ARG A 99 -3.15 -8.79 -12.59
N ARG A 100 -4.05 -7.88 -12.81
CA ARG A 100 -5.44 -8.21 -13.07
C ARG A 100 -5.58 -9.21 -14.22
N ASN A 101 -6.34 -10.27 -14.00
CA ASN A 101 -6.60 -11.34 -14.94
C ASN A 101 -5.36 -12.18 -15.35
N ALA A 102 -4.20 -11.97 -14.72
CA ALA A 102 -3.02 -12.79 -14.94
C ALA A 102 -2.99 -14.01 -14.01
N TYR A 103 -2.44 -15.10 -14.51
CA TYR A 103 -2.12 -16.26 -13.69
C TYR A 103 -0.75 -16.10 -13.07
N VAL A 104 -0.65 -16.40 -11.79
CA VAL A 104 0.61 -16.45 -11.06
C VAL A 104 0.88 -17.90 -10.66
N THR A 105 2.09 -18.39 -10.96
CA THR A 105 2.54 -19.73 -10.58
C THR A 105 2.81 -19.75 -9.07
N LEU A 106 2.29 -20.78 -8.41
CA LEU A 106 2.45 -20.99 -6.98
C LEU A 106 3.67 -21.87 -6.71
N THR A 107 4.52 -21.40 -5.80
CA THR A 107 5.71 -22.11 -5.35
C THR A 107 5.74 -22.15 -3.83
N PRO A 108 6.49 -23.06 -3.19
CA PRO A 108 6.64 -23.07 -1.73
C PRO A 108 7.06 -21.72 -1.13
N ASP A 109 7.85 -20.94 -1.87
CA ASP A 109 8.37 -19.65 -1.42
C ASP A 109 7.32 -18.53 -1.43
N ASN A 110 6.34 -18.57 -2.34
CA ASN A 110 5.38 -17.49 -2.54
C ASN A 110 3.96 -17.81 -2.08
N MET A 111 3.60 -19.08 -1.91
CA MET A 111 2.22 -19.49 -1.67
C MET A 111 1.63 -18.90 -0.38
N GLN A 112 2.44 -18.65 0.67
CA GLN A 112 1.95 -18.04 1.91
C GLN A 112 1.49 -16.60 1.68
N TRP A 113 2.22 -15.84 0.83
CA TRP A 113 1.84 -14.49 0.46
C TRP A 113 0.52 -14.47 -0.30
N TYR A 114 0.41 -15.34 -1.30
CA TYR A 114 -0.81 -15.41 -2.11
C TYR A 114 -2.00 -16.01 -1.36
N CYS A 115 -1.78 -16.98 -0.48
CA CYS A 115 -2.81 -17.50 0.42
C CYS A 115 -3.48 -16.37 1.21
N ARG A 116 -2.66 -15.50 1.81
CA ARG A 116 -3.15 -14.33 2.54
C ARG A 116 -3.94 -13.38 1.62
N MET A 117 -3.42 -13.07 0.43
CA MET A 117 -4.07 -12.17 -0.52
C MET A 117 -5.42 -12.71 -1.01
N ILE A 118 -5.48 -13.99 -1.33
CA ILE A 118 -6.69 -14.65 -1.78
C ILE A 118 -7.78 -14.56 -0.70
N ASN A 119 -7.42 -14.86 0.54
CA ASN A 119 -8.36 -14.77 1.67
C ASN A 119 -8.83 -13.34 1.95
N LEU A 120 -7.98 -12.34 1.74
CA LEU A 120 -8.32 -10.94 2.06
C LEU A 120 -9.08 -10.24 0.93
N HIS A 121 -8.75 -10.53 -0.35
CA HIS A 121 -9.16 -9.65 -1.45
C HIS A 121 -9.86 -10.36 -2.62
N GLU A 122 -9.71 -11.69 -2.77
CA GLU A 122 -10.23 -12.40 -3.93
C GLU A 122 -11.56 -13.11 -3.68
N GLY A 123 -12.13 -12.95 -2.47
CA GLY A 123 -13.43 -13.56 -2.14
C GLY A 123 -13.42 -15.09 -2.08
N ALA A 124 -12.26 -15.72 -2.14
CA ALA A 124 -12.07 -17.16 -2.06
C ALA A 124 -11.40 -17.54 -0.73
N ARG A 125 -11.59 -18.79 -0.29
CA ARG A 125 -10.90 -19.33 0.89
C ARG A 125 -9.69 -20.13 0.44
N ALA A 126 -8.51 -19.77 0.94
CA ALA A 126 -7.27 -20.45 0.64
C ALA A 126 -6.57 -20.93 1.91
N ALA A 127 -5.92 -22.08 1.83
CA ALA A 127 -5.09 -22.63 2.90
C ALA A 127 -3.86 -23.33 2.30
N VAL A 128 -2.72 -23.25 2.98
CA VAL A 128 -1.53 -24.01 2.61
C VAL A 128 -1.59 -25.35 3.34
N ILE A 129 -1.60 -26.44 2.59
CA ILE A 129 -1.68 -27.81 3.09
C ILE A 129 -0.57 -28.61 2.43
N ALA A 130 0.34 -29.19 3.21
CA ALA A 130 1.44 -30.04 2.73
C ALA A 130 2.17 -29.45 1.50
N ASP A 131 2.67 -28.21 1.64
CA ASP A 131 3.40 -27.47 0.61
C ASP A 131 2.63 -27.24 -0.72
N SER A 132 1.31 -27.24 -0.63
CA SER A 132 0.42 -26.96 -1.76
C SER A 132 -0.66 -25.97 -1.36
N LEU A 133 -1.09 -25.12 -2.27
CA LEU A 133 -2.19 -24.19 -2.02
C LEU A 133 -3.53 -24.83 -2.39
N CYS A 134 -4.41 -24.91 -1.40
CA CYS A 134 -5.79 -25.32 -1.59
C CYS A 134 -6.68 -24.07 -1.61
N VAL A 135 -7.42 -23.86 -2.70
CA VAL A 135 -8.36 -22.76 -2.85
C VAL A 135 -9.76 -23.32 -3.03
N SER A 136 -10.68 -22.92 -2.15
CA SER A 136 -12.08 -23.39 -2.16
C SER A 136 -12.22 -24.92 -2.24
N GLY A 137 -11.31 -25.66 -1.58
CA GLY A 137 -11.31 -27.12 -1.53
C GLY A 137 -10.54 -27.82 -2.65
N HIS A 138 -9.93 -27.09 -3.60
CA HIS A 138 -9.15 -27.65 -4.70
C HIS A 138 -7.69 -27.26 -4.61
N PHE A 139 -6.78 -28.21 -4.81
CA PHE A 139 -5.35 -27.93 -4.93
C PHE A 139 -5.05 -27.29 -6.28
N VAL A 140 -4.32 -26.18 -6.26
CA VAL A 140 -4.00 -25.39 -7.46
C VAL A 140 -2.50 -25.11 -7.55
N SER A 141 -1.95 -25.18 -8.76
CA SER A 141 -0.55 -24.84 -9.06
C SER A 141 -0.39 -23.39 -9.55
N SER A 142 -1.49 -22.75 -9.91
CA SER A 142 -1.54 -21.34 -10.31
C SER A 142 -2.87 -20.74 -9.88
N PHE A 143 -2.89 -19.40 -9.69
CA PHE A 143 -4.12 -18.67 -9.35
C PHE A 143 -4.25 -17.43 -10.23
N ARG A 144 -5.48 -17.15 -10.67
CA ARG A 144 -5.83 -15.96 -11.47
C ARG A 144 -6.37 -14.88 -10.56
N PHE A 145 -5.64 -13.79 -10.46
CA PHE A 145 -6.02 -12.65 -9.63
C PHE A 145 -7.01 -11.72 -10.34
N SER A 146 -7.98 -11.19 -9.61
CA SER A 146 -9.01 -10.27 -10.13
C SER A 146 -8.61 -8.80 -10.02
N HIS A 147 -7.54 -8.49 -9.29
CA HIS A 147 -7.05 -7.14 -9.04
C HIS A 147 -5.61 -6.95 -9.49
N ASP A 148 -5.24 -5.67 -9.74
CA ASP A 148 -3.86 -5.23 -9.85
C ASP A 148 -3.30 -4.98 -8.45
N TYR A 149 -2.14 -5.56 -8.14
CA TYR A 149 -1.53 -5.44 -6.82
C TYR A 149 -0.26 -4.60 -6.84
N TYR A 150 -0.14 -3.74 -5.85
CA TYR A 150 0.97 -2.80 -5.67
C TYR A 150 1.70 -3.07 -4.36
N TRP A 151 2.99 -2.73 -4.34
CA TRP A 151 3.76 -2.68 -3.11
C TRP A 151 3.93 -1.24 -2.67
N MET A 152 3.34 -0.89 -1.53
CA MET A 152 3.43 0.43 -0.94
C MET A 152 4.45 0.43 0.18
N SER A 153 5.38 1.38 0.15
CA SER A 153 6.39 1.57 1.19
C SER A 153 6.18 2.88 1.93
N SER A 154 6.47 2.87 3.22
CA SER A 154 6.49 4.08 4.04
C SER A 154 7.82 4.83 3.86
N ALA A 155 7.80 6.17 3.98
CA ALA A 155 9.03 6.97 4.04
C ALA A 155 9.86 6.72 5.29
N ASN A 156 9.22 6.26 6.35
CA ASN A 156 9.87 5.96 7.61
C ASN A 156 9.98 4.44 7.78
N GLU A 157 11.20 3.91 7.75
CA GLU A 157 11.46 2.47 7.93
C GLU A 157 10.95 1.92 9.27
N ARG A 158 10.82 2.78 10.28
CA ARG A 158 10.27 2.44 11.59
C ARG A 158 8.75 2.41 11.63
N ASN A 159 8.10 3.00 10.62
CA ASN A 159 6.64 2.94 10.51
C ASN A 159 6.27 1.68 9.73
N HIS A 160 5.77 0.68 10.44
CA HIS A 160 5.33 -0.59 9.87
C HIS A 160 3.97 -0.51 9.15
N ALA A 161 3.41 0.70 8.95
CA ALA A 161 2.18 0.90 8.19
C ALA A 161 2.46 0.88 6.67
N ASP A 162 2.98 -0.21 6.17
CA ASP A 162 3.28 -0.43 4.76
C ASP A 162 3.12 -1.92 4.37
N SER A 163 3.40 -2.24 3.11
CA SER A 163 3.24 -3.59 2.56
C SER A 163 4.08 -4.67 3.25
N ARG A 164 5.07 -4.30 4.05
CA ARG A 164 5.79 -5.28 4.91
C ARG A 164 4.88 -5.89 5.97
N THR A 165 3.91 -5.12 6.45
CA THR A 165 2.97 -5.55 7.50
C THR A 165 1.67 -6.09 6.93
N PHE A 166 1.02 -5.37 6.03
CA PHE A 166 -0.28 -5.76 5.51
C PHE A 166 -0.25 -6.51 4.18
N GLY A 167 0.90 -6.60 3.51
CA GLY A 167 1.05 -7.28 2.22
C GLY A 167 0.74 -6.37 1.03
N PHE A 168 0.35 -6.95 -0.09
CA PHE A 168 0.06 -6.22 -1.31
C PHE A 168 -1.22 -5.41 -1.20
N VAL A 169 -1.23 -4.25 -1.83
CA VAL A 169 -2.38 -3.34 -1.86
C VAL A 169 -3.08 -3.47 -3.20
N PRO A 170 -4.34 -3.96 -3.24
CA PRO A 170 -5.08 -4.01 -4.49
C PRO A 170 -5.49 -2.62 -4.95
N ASP A 171 -5.64 -2.46 -6.26
CA ASP A 171 -6.00 -1.19 -6.90
C ASP A 171 -7.31 -0.58 -6.37
N THR A 172 -8.24 -1.42 -5.92
CA THR A 172 -9.51 -0.99 -5.33
C THR A 172 -9.35 -0.20 -4.03
N TYR A 173 -8.25 -0.39 -3.30
CA TYR A 173 -7.96 0.32 -2.05
C TYR A 173 -7.27 1.67 -2.27
N ILE A 174 -6.78 1.94 -3.48
CA ILE A 174 -6.08 3.18 -3.80
C ILE A 174 -7.09 4.32 -3.92
N ILE A 175 -6.90 5.38 -3.12
CA ILE A 175 -7.76 6.56 -3.09
C ILE A 175 -7.34 7.56 -4.16
N GLY A 176 -6.05 7.91 -4.21
CA GLY A 176 -5.54 8.89 -5.14
C GLY A 176 -4.09 9.29 -4.90
N ARG A 177 -3.61 10.22 -5.70
CA ARG A 177 -2.24 10.74 -5.64
C ARG A 177 -2.12 11.88 -4.64
N LEU A 178 -1.06 11.88 -3.81
CA LEU A 178 -0.73 13.04 -3.00
C LEU A 178 -0.18 14.16 -3.88
N SER A 179 -0.79 15.34 -3.82
CA SER A 179 -0.39 16.48 -4.63
C SER A 179 0.43 17.50 -3.83
N ARG A 180 -0.01 17.84 -2.63
CA ARG A 180 0.62 18.86 -1.78
C ARG A 180 0.44 18.57 -0.30
N ILE A 181 1.36 19.08 0.53
CA ILE A 181 1.13 19.30 1.94
C ILE A 181 0.45 20.66 2.06
N LEU A 182 -0.79 20.69 2.51
CA LEU A 182 -1.57 21.91 2.67
C LEU A 182 -1.00 22.77 3.80
N TYR A 183 -0.83 22.14 4.97
CA TYR A 183 -0.18 22.72 6.13
C TYR A 183 0.33 21.61 7.05
N SER A 184 1.26 21.95 7.93
CA SER A 184 1.84 21.04 8.90
C SER A 184 1.72 21.64 10.29
N TRP A 185 1.13 20.88 11.22
CA TRP A 185 0.83 21.33 12.56
C TRP A 185 1.60 20.50 13.59
N ASP A 186 2.43 21.16 14.41
CA ASP A 186 3.17 20.53 15.48
C ASP A 186 2.38 20.60 16.78
N THR A 187 1.89 19.45 17.24
CA THR A 187 1.10 19.39 18.48
C THR A 187 1.96 19.49 19.73
N GLU A 188 3.26 19.22 19.64
CA GLU A 188 4.19 19.28 20.77
C GLU A 188 4.81 20.66 20.95
N ALA A 189 4.75 21.52 19.93
CA ALA A 189 5.29 22.87 19.98
C ALA A 189 4.37 23.85 20.75
N PRO A 190 4.92 24.95 21.32
CA PRO A 190 4.13 26.04 21.88
C PRO A 190 3.13 26.57 20.83
N TRP A 191 1.99 27.09 21.29
CA TRP A 191 0.88 27.52 20.43
C TRP A 191 1.28 28.47 19.28
N TYR A 192 2.27 29.37 19.52
CA TYR A 192 2.78 30.34 18.54
C TYR A 192 3.75 29.73 17.51
N ALA A 193 4.30 28.53 17.75
CA ALA A 193 5.25 27.82 16.88
C ALA A 193 4.67 26.56 16.25
N ARG A 194 3.37 26.29 16.44
CA ARG A 194 2.74 25.05 15.97
C ARG A 194 2.67 24.93 14.45
N LEU A 195 2.52 26.06 13.74
CA LEU A 195 2.47 26.03 12.28
C LEU A 195 3.89 25.94 11.69
N ARG A 196 4.19 24.84 11.04
CA ARG A 196 5.46 24.66 10.29
C ARG A 196 5.34 25.33 8.92
N ALA A 197 5.51 26.66 8.88
CA ALA A 197 5.28 27.47 7.67
C ALA A 197 6.08 26.98 6.44
N HIS A 198 7.33 26.54 6.64
CA HIS A 198 8.19 26.02 5.56
C HIS A 198 7.67 24.75 4.87
N ARG A 199 6.70 24.04 5.49
CA ARG A 199 6.05 22.86 4.92
C ARG A 199 4.68 23.15 4.32
N THR A 200 4.17 24.37 4.49
CA THR A 200 2.87 24.78 3.99
C THR A 200 2.91 24.93 2.48
N MET A 201 1.91 24.39 1.77
CA MET A 201 1.78 24.37 0.30
C MET A 201 2.92 23.68 -0.46
N MET A 202 3.72 22.87 0.24
CA MET A 202 4.83 22.15 -0.37
C MET A 202 4.33 21.06 -1.33
N LYS A 203 4.83 21.05 -2.57
CA LYS A 203 4.51 20.01 -3.54
C LYS A 203 5.12 18.68 -3.09
N VAL A 204 4.35 17.61 -3.25
CA VAL A 204 4.85 16.24 -3.06
C VAL A 204 5.49 15.79 -4.36
N GLY A 205 6.82 15.64 -4.36
CA GLY A 205 7.58 15.13 -5.51
C GLY A 205 7.51 13.60 -5.60
N ARG A 206 7.86 13.04 -6.76
CA ARG A 206 8.09 11.59 -6.91
C ARG A 206 9.38 11.19 -6.22
N GLU A 207 9.36 10.06 -5.52
CA GLU A 207 10.57 9.45 -4.97
C GLU A 207 11.28 8.67 -6.09
N ASN A 208 12.25 9.32 -6.76
CA ASN A 208 12.94 8.72 -7.92
C ASN A 208 13.89 7.55 -7.54
N THR A 209 14.29 7.46 -6.27
CA THR A 209 15.16 6.37 -5.80
C THR A 209 15.02 6.23 -4.28
N TYR A 210 14.36 5.19 -3.81
CA TYR A 210 14.54 4.76 -2.43
C TYR A 210 15.98 4.21 -2.30
N LYS A 211 16.90 5.03 -1.82
CA LYS A 211 18.14 4.57 -1.22
C LYS A 211 17.85 4.35 0.26
N PRO A 212 17.96 3.11 0.80
CA PRO A 212 17.95 2.94 2.23
C PRO A 212 19.13 3.73 2.78
N ARG A 213 18.89 4.83 3.48
CA ARG A 213 19.93 5.57 4.19
C ARG A 213 20.40 4.68 5.33
N GLY A 214 21.61 4.20 5.24
CA GLY A 214 22.33 3.60 6.35
C GLY A 214 22.38 4.56 7.52
N GLY A 215 21.95 4.07 8.67
CA GLY A 215 21.93 4.54 10.01
C GLY A 215 22.38 5.97 10.33
N GLN A 216 21.43 6.76 10.77
CA GLN A 216 21.59 7.64 11.95
C GLN A 216 20.21 7.92 12.53
N SER A 217 20.10 7.65 13.80
CA SER A 217 18.86 7.66 14.59
C SER A 217 18.70 8.99 15.31
N PRO A 218 17.55 9.62 15.24
CA PRO A 218 17.00 10.32 16.40
C PRO A 218 15.82 9.53 16.97
N SER A 219 15.83 9.36 18.27
CA SER A 219 14.77 8.75 19.05
C SER A 219 13.46 9.56 18.91
N GLY A 220 12.40 8.90 18.42
CA GLY A 220 11.07 9.50 18.33
C GLY A 220 10.03 8.40 18.26
N ARG A 221 9.08 8.45 19.18
CA ARG A 221 7.94 7.54 19.35
C ARG A 221 7.16 7.36 18.04
N SER A 222 6.70 6.16 17.79
CA SER A 222 5.78 5.82 16.70
C SER A 222 4.45 6.56 16.88
N VAL A 223 4.17 7.49 15.96
CA VAL A 223 2.87 8.16 15.88
C VAL A 223 2.27 7.77 14.53
N GLY A 224 1.15 7.07 14.58
CA GLY A 224 0.34 6.82 13.41
C GLY A 224 -0.11 8.17 12.82
N VAL A 225 0.13 8.37 11.52
CA VAL A 225 -0.33 9.57 10.82
C VAL A 225 -1.81 9.37 10.53
N ALA A 226 -2.67 9.93 11.37
CA ALA A 226 -4.09 10.03 11.07
C ALA A 226 -4.27 11.08 9.95
N VAL A 227 -4.60 10.62 8.76
CA VAL A 227 -4.95 11.47 7.62
C VAL A 227 -6.45 11.71 7.68
N SER A 228 -6.90 12.88 8.13
CA SER A 228 -8.30 13.26 7.96
C SER A 228 -8.49 13.77 6.53
N VAL A 229 -9.20 13.00 5.72
CA VAL A 229 -9.64 13.41 4.40
C VAL A 229 -10.90 14.26 4.57
N GLN A 230 -10.78 15.58 4.39
CA GLN A 230 -11.97 16.43 4.28
C GLN A 230 -12.60 16.19 2.92
N ASN A 231 -13.82 15.63 2.92
CA ASN A 231 -14.68 15.63 1.74
C ASN A 231 -15.10 17.07 1.44
N GLN A 232 -14.51 17.68 0.42
CA GLN A 232 -15.16 18.79 -0.26
C GLN A 232 -16.07 18.18 -1.33
N ASN A 233 -17.34 18.02 -0.99
CA ASN A 233 -18.38 17.91 -2.00
C ASN A 233 -18.83 19.33 -2.36
N PRO A 234 -19.03 19.65 -3.67
CA PRO A 234 -19.72 20.84 -4.08
C PRO A 234 -21.22 20.78 -3.75
#